data_0f1b9204f65412fb8a6ec52bd9f91702
#
_entry.id   0f1b9204f65412fb8a6ec52bd9f91702
#
_cell.length_a   1.000
_cell.length_b   1.000
_cell.length_c   1.000
_cell.angle_alpha   90.00
_cell.angle_beta   90.00
_cell.angle_gamma   90.00
#
_symmetry.space_group_name_H-M   'P 1'
#
loop_
_entity.id
_entity.type
_entity.pdbx_description
1 polymer ?
#
loop_
_entity_poly.entity_id
_entity_poly.type
_entity_poly.pdbx_seq_one_letter_code
_entity_poly.pdbx_strand_id
1 'polypeptide(L)'
;MTRIGNSDLDVFPLALGGNVFGWTADRDTSFAVLDAFRAGGGDFVDTADSYSAWVDGHRGGESETIIGEWLAARGLRAGEDVTVATKVSQHPEFRGLSASTVRAAAEASLGRLGVDTIDLYWAHFDDADTPLEETVAAFGQLVADGLVRYTAVSNYSADRIREWVRIARELGVAEPVAIQPHYNLVHRETESDIVPAAQELGLSLVPYFALAKGFLTGKYRSTDVAGAASPRAGAAATYATPQGLQIIDVLERIGQAHEVSIAATALAWLRAKPTVAAPIASASKVEQVADLLDGARIDLTAEEVADLDAISEWTPADQ
;
A
#
# COMPACT_ATOMS: atom_id res chain seq x y z
N MET A 1 16.11 -6.16 2.03
CA MET A 1 15.54 -4.92 2.61
C MET A 1 15.64 -3.82 1.56
N THR A 2 14.68 -2.90 1.55
CA THR A 2 14.61 -1.76 0.61
C THR A 2 14.37 -0.49 1.41
N ARG A 3 15.08 0.58 1.07
CA ARG A 3 14.91 1.87 1.75
C ARG A 3 13.73 2.65 1.18
N ILE A 4 12.95 3.28 2.05
CA ILE A 4 11.83 4.16 1.65
C ILE A 4 12.35 5.58 1.43
N GLY A 5 12.49 5.99 0.16
CA GLY A 5 12.95 7.34 -0.21
C GLY A 5 14.22 7.77 0.52
N ASN A 6 14.23 9.01 0.99
CA ASN A 6 15.35 9.60 1.75
C ASN A 6 15.22 9.38 3.27
N SER A 7 14.49 8.35 3.72
CA SER A 7 14.34 8.01 5.14
C SER A 7 15.41 7.02 5.61
N ASP A 8 15.39 6.68 6.91
CA ASP A 8 16.13 5.56 7.48
C ASP A 8 15.29 4.28 7.62
N LEU A 9 14.07 4.26 7.01
CA LEU A 9 13.21 3.09 6.99
C LEU A 9 13.74 2.08 5.96
N ASP A 10 14.44 1.07 6.43
CA ASP A 10 14.82 -0.11 5.66
C ASP A 10 13.78 -1.21 5.93
N VAL A 11 12.96 -1.55 4.95
CA VAL A 11 11.81 -2.44 5.10
C VAL A 11 11.93 -3.68 4.21
N PHE A 12 11.20 -4.74 4.56
CA PHE A 12 10.99 -5.87 3.66
C PHE A 12 10.37 -5.37 2.34
N PRO A 13 10.80 -5.87 1.17
CA PRO A 13 10.38 -5.29 -0.13
C PRO A 13 8.95 -5.68 -0.53
N LEU A 14 8.07 -5.75 0.43
CA LEU A 14 6.62 -5.92 0.32
C LEU A 14 5.97 -5.44 1.61
N ALA A 15 4.89 -4.66 1.50
CA ALA A 15 4.07 -4.28 2.64
C ALA A 15 2.84 -5.20 2.75
N LEU A 16 2.56 -5.70 3.96
CA LEU A 16 1.33 -6.43 4.24
C LEU A 16 0.19 -5.43 4.46
N GLY A 17 -0.80 -5.46 3.56
CA GLY A 17 -1.96 -4.57 3.64
C GLY A 17 -3.00 -5.04 4.64
N GLY A 18 -3.30 -4.20 5.63
CA GLY A 18 -4.25 -4.45 6.71
C GLY A 18 -5.73 -4.23 6.36
N ASN A 19 -6.06 -3.85 5.12
CA ASN A 19 -7.44 -3.54 4.72
C ASN A 19 -8.41 -4.72 4.76
N VAL A 20 -7.94 -5.91 5.04
CA VAL A 20 -8.75 -7.14 5.24
C VAL A 20 -8.98 -7.44 6.72
N PHE A 21 -8.20 -6.85 7.63
CA PHE A 21 -8.29 -7.08 9.06
C PHE A 21 -9.56 -6.43 9.65
N GLY A 22 -10.34 -7.22 10.37
CA GLY A 22 -11.66 -6.81 10.85
C GLY A 22 -12.74 -6.83 9.77
N TRP A 23 -12.44 -7.26 8.54
CA TRP A 23 -13.42 -7.39 7.45
C TRP A 23 -13.51 -8.84 6.95
N THR A 24 -12.58 -9.29 6.10
CA THR A 24 -12.54 -10.65 5.56
C THR A 24 -11.59 -11.58 6.33
N ALA A 25 -10.79 -11.04 7.20
CA ALA A 25 -10.01 -11.73 8.20
C ALA A 25 -10.43 -11.21 9.59
N ASP A 26 -10.96 -12.08 10.42
CA ASP A 26 -11.23 -11.79 11.82
C ASP A 26 -9.92 -11.56 12.60
N ARG A 27 -10.03 -11.24 13.88
CA ARG A 27 -8.89 -10.98 14.75
C ARG A 27 -7.87 -12.14 14.76
N ASP A 28 -8.34 -13.35 14.98
CA ASP A 28 -7.45 -14.51 15.14
C ASP A 28 -6.79 -14.90 13.80
N THR A 29 -7.52 -14.83 12.71
CA THR A 29 -6.98 -14.99 11.35
C THR A 29 -5.96 -13.90 11.02
N SER A 30 -6.25 -12.65 11.40
CA SER A 30 -5.34 -11.51 11.20
C SER A 30 -4.03 -11.71 11.95
N PHE A 31 -4.09 -12.18 13.20
CA PHE A 31 -2.90 -12.53 14.00
C PHE A 31 -2.08 -13.62 13.33
N ALA A 32 -2.74 -14.69 12.87
CA ALA A 32 -2.05 -15.77 12.19
C ALA A 32 -1.38 -15.35 10.88
N VAL A 33 -2.01 -14.45 10.12
CA VAL A 33 -1.44 -13.83 8.90
C VAL A 33 -0.23 -12.96 9.24
N LEU A 34 -0.34 -12.08 10.25
CA LEU A 34 0.75 -11.24 10.73
C LEU A 34 1.93 -12.07 11.25
N ASP A 35 1.65 -13.11 12.03
CA ASP A 35 2.68 -14.04 12.54
C ASP A 35 3.40 -14.77 11.39
N ALA A 36 2.66 -15.28 10.40
CA ALA A 36 3.24 -15.95 9.24
C ALA A 36 4.10 -14.99 8.38
N PHE A 37 3.63 -13.76 8.17
CA PHE A 37 4.37 -12.73 7.45
C PHE A 37 5.68 -12.40 8.18
N ARG A 38 5.62 -12.18 9.50
CA ARG A 38 6.78 -11.90 10.34
C ARG A 38 7.77 -13.07 10.36
N ALA A 39 7.27 -14.31 10.50
CA ALA A 39 8.10 -15.53 10.48
C ALA A 39 8.83 -15.69 9.13
N GLY A 40 8.24 -15.20 8.04
CA GLY A 40 8.85 -15.13 6.71
C GLY A 40 9.81 -13.94 6.52
N GLY A 41 10.09 -13.14 7.53
CA GLY A 41 11.00 -11.99 7.46
C GLY A 41 10.32 -10.68 7.08
N GLY A 42 8.99 -10.66 6.93
CA GLY A 42 8.22 -9.44 6.69
C GLY A 42 8.17 -8.55 7.93
N ASP A 43 8.36 -7.25 7.74
CA ASP A 43 8.40 -6.25 8.82
C ASP A 43 7.68 -4.94 8.49
N PHE A 44 7.00 -4.89 7.34
CA PHE A 44 6.28 -3.67 6.92
C PHE A 44 4.78 -3.94 6.82
N VAL A 45 3.98 -3.25 7.63
CA VAL A 45 2.51 -3.35 7.66
C VAL A 45 1.90 -2.00 7.34
N ASP A 46 0.99 -1.98 6.34
CA ASP A 46 0.25 -0.78 5.90
C ASP A 46 -1.22 -0.89 6.28
N THR A 47 -1.74 0.05 7.05
CA THR A 47 -3.13 0.16 7.45
C THR A 47 -3.69 1.55 7.18
N ALA A 48 -4.87 1.88 7.72
CA ALA A 48 -5.49 3.20 7.72
C ALA A 48 -6.52 3.33 8.85
N ASP A 49 -6.74 4.58 9.27
CA ASP A 49 -7.77 4.93 10.26
C ASP A 49 -9.19 4.54 9.83
N SER A 50 -9.47 4.57 8.53
CA SER A 50 -10.78 4.28 7.94
C SER A 50 -11.01 2.81 7.57
N TYR A 51 -9.99 1.94 7.71
CA TYR A 51 -10.14 0.56 7.28
C TYR A 51 -11.19 -0.17 8.14
N SER A 52 -12.00 -0.94 7.43
CA SER A 52 -13.18 -1.67 7.92
C SER A 52 -14.41 -0.79 8.29
N ALA A 53 -14.37 0.54 8.17
CA ALA A 53 -15.52 1.41 8.38
C ALA A 53 -16.74 1.10 7.48
N TRP A 54 -16.52 0.40 6.36
CA TRP A 54 -17.57 -0.03 5.42
C TRP A 54 -18.30 -1.31 5.84
N VAL A 55 -17.91 -1.93 6.95
CA VAL A 55 -18.54 -3.14 7.50
C VAL A 55 -19.65 -2.70 8.48
N ASP A 56 -20.83 -3.29 8.34
CA ASP A 56 -21.96 -2.97 9.21
C ASP A 56 -21.59 -3.13 10.69
N GLY A 57 -21.84 -2.08 11.48
CA GLY A 57 -21.53 -2.04 12.91
C GLY A 57 -20.10 -1.59 13.25
N HIS A 58 -19.24 -1.40 12.27
CA HIS A 58 -17.90 -0.85 12.45
C HIS A 58 -17.89 0.68 12.38
N ARG A 59 -16.81 1.27 12.89
CA ARG A 59 -16.66 2.74 12.94
C ARG A 59 -15.43 3.25 12.20
N GLY A 60 -14.50 2.36 11.83
CA GLY A 60 -13.16 2.67 11.39
C GLY A 60 -12.15 2.46 12.52
N GLY A 61 -10.88 2.17 12.13
CA GLY A 61 -9.81 1.87 13.08
C GLY A 61 -9.73 0.42 13.56
N GLU A 62 -10.65 -0.45 13.12
CA GLU A 62 -10.62 -1.87 13.51
C GLU A 62 -9.34 -2.55 13.08
N SER A 63 -8.82 -2.23 11.89
CA SER A 63 -7.54 -2.77 11.41
C SER A 63 -6.36 -2.30 12.27
N GLU A 64 -6.31 -1.02 12.62
CA GLU A 64 -5.27 -0.48 13.53
C GLU A 64 -5.35 -1.12 14.91
N THR A 65 -6.55 -1.30 15.46
CA THR A 65 -6.78 -1.96 16.75
C THR A 65 -6.25 -3.39 16.74
N ILE A 66 -6.55 -4.17 15.70
CA ILE A 66 -6.06 -5.55 15.55
C ILE A 66 -4.53 -5.59 15.48
N ILE A 67 -3.90 -4.67 14.72
CA ILE A 67 -2.44 -4.58 14.64
C ILE A 67 -1.84 -4.20 15.99
N GLY A 68 -2.40 -3.22 16.69
CA GLY A 68 -1.96 -2.81 18.03
C GLY A 68 -2.05 -3.94 19.06
N GLU A 69 -3.17 -4.67 19.08
CA GLU A 69 -3.34 -5.85 19.94
C GLU A 69 -2.33 -6.96 19.59
N TRP A 70 -2.03 -7.16 18.30
CA TRP A 70 -1.02 -8.13 17.87
C TRP A 70 0.39 -7.74 18.32
N LEU A 71 0.79 -6.47 18.14
CA LEU A 71 2.08 -5.96 18.62
C LEU A 71 2.21 -6.20 20.12
N ALA A 72 1.22 -5.80 20.90
CA ALA A 72 1.21 -5.99 22.36
C ALA A 72 1.26 -7.49 22.75
N ALA A 73 0.48 -8.35 22.10
CA ALA A 73 0.43 -9.79 22.41
C ALA A 73 1.74 -10.51 22.06
N ARG A 74 2.54 -10.00 21.12
CA ARG A 74 3.83 -10.57 20.72
C ARG A 74 5.02 -9.85 21.35
N GLY A 75 4.79 -8.78 22.11
CA GLY A 75 5.85 -7.96 22.68
C GLY A 75 6.73 -7.26 21.63
N LEU A 76 6.12 -6.93 20.46
CA LEU A 76 6.80 -6.28 19.35
C LEU A 76 6.70 -4.75 19.47
N ARG A 77 7.71 -4.05 18.97
CA ARG A 77 7.78 -2.59 18.98
C ARG A 77 7.73 -2.06 17.56
N ALA A 78 6.79 -1.14 17.30
CA ALA A 78 6.81 -0.38 16.08
C ALA A 78 8.11 0.43 15.95
N GLY A 79 8.62 0.56 14.71
CA GLY A 79 9.88 1.25 14.44
C GLY A 79 11.17 0.49 14.76
N GLU A 80 11.08 -0.66 15.45
CA GLU A 80 12.22 -1.52 15.76
C GLU A 80 12.02 -2.93 15.17
N ASP A 81 10.93 -3.59 15.52
CA ASP A 81 10.62 -4.96 15.09
C ASP A 81 9.72 -5.01 13.86
N VAL A 82 8.86 -4.02 13.70
CA VAL A 82 7.89 -3.87 12.62
C VAL A 82 7.72 -2.40 12.27
N THR A 83 7.80 -2.06 10.99
CA THR A 83 7.43 -0.73 10.49
C THR A 83 5.92 -0.68 10.27
N VAL A 84 5.24 0.26 10.92
CA VAL A 84 3.79 0.44 10.81
C VAL A 84 3.47 1.75 10.09
N ALA A 85 2.78 1.63 8.95
CA ALA A 85 2.22 2.77 8.23
C ALA A 85 0.71 2.85 8.43
N THR A 86 0.18 4.07 8.66
CA THR A 86 -1.26 4.32 8.69
C THR A 86 -1.59 5.64 8.00
N LYS A 87 -2.91 5.96 7.84
CA LYS A 87 -3.38 7.02 6.95
C LYS A 87 -4.50 7.82 7.61
N VAL A 88 -4.64 9.09 7.16
CA VAL A 88 -5.72 10.01 7.56
C VAL A 88 -6.43 10.58 6.32
N SER A 89 -7.61 11.04 6.46
CA SER A 89 -8.53 11.81 5.62
C SER A 89 -9.88 11.14 5.35
N GLN A 90 -10.00 9.83 5.52
CA GLN A 90 -11.20 9.08 5.11
C GLN A 90 -12.01 8.49 6.27
N HIS A 91 -11.53 8.62 7.50
CA HIS A 91 -12.28 8.16 8.68
C HIS A 91 -13.59 8.95 8.85
N PRO A 92 -14.72 8.30 9.16
CA PRO A 92 -16.01 9.01 9.31
C PRO A 92 -15.99 10.19 10.29
N GLU A 93 -15.22 10.08 11.37
CA GLU A 93 -15.09 11.13 12.41
C GLU A 93 -13.90 12.10 12.15
N PHE A 94 -12.92 11.72 11.31
CA PHE A 94 -11.71 12.50 11.01
C PHE A 94 -11.55 12.72 9.51
N ARG A 95 -12.58 13.31 8.88
CA ARG A 95 -12.59 13.53 7.43
C ARG A 95 -11.84 14.80 7.05
N GLY A 96 -11.08 14.71 5.95
CA GLY A 96 -10.29 15.83 5.42
C GLY A 96 -8.92 15.95 6.05
N LEU A 97 -8.21 17.04 5.73
CA LEU A 97 -6.81 17.25 6.08
C LEU A 97 -6.55 18.60 6.76
N SER A 98 -7.56 19.21 7.39
CA SER A 98 -7.33 20.40 8.22
C SER A 98 -6.36 20.09 9.36
N ALA A 99 -5.65 21.08 9.86
CA ALA A 99 -4.64 20.91 10.92
C ALA A 99 -5.21 20.21 12.16
N SER A 100 -6.44 20.56 12.57
CA SER A 100 -7.12 19.94 13.71
C SER A 100 -7.49 18.48 13.44
N THR A 101 -7.95 18.16 12.22
CA THR A 101 -8.30 16.79 11.82
C THR A 101 -7.06 15.90 11.78
N VAL A 102 -5.99 16.36 11.12
CA VAL A 102 -4.73 15.62 11.00
C VAL A 102 -4.16 15.29 12.39
N ARG A 103 -4.18 16.26 13.32
CA ARG A 103 -3.72 16.05 14.70
C ARG A 103 -4.58 15.04 15.45
N ALA A 104 -5.89 15.23 15.46
CA ALA A 104 -6.82 14.36 16.19
C ALA A 104 -6.81 12.92 15.64
N ALA A 105 -6.76 12.75 14.32
CA ALA A 105 -6.65 11.44 13.67
C ALA A 105 -5.35 10.72 14.03
N ALA A 106 -4.20 11.43 14.03
CA ALA A 106 -2.91 10.85 14.41
C ALA A 106 -2.92 10.37 15.87
N GLU A 107 -3.43 11.20 16.81
CA GLU A 107 -3.55 10.83 18.22
C GLU A 107 -4.47 9.63 18.42
N ALA A 108 -5.59 9.55 17.69
CA ALA A 108 -6.49 8.41 17.73
C ALA A 108 -5.84 7.14 17.16
N SER A 109 -5.08 7.24 16.06
CA SER A 109 -4.34 6.12 15.47
C SER A 109 -3.24 5.60 16.40
N LEU A 110 -2.47 6.49 17.04
CA LEU A 110 -1.48 6.13 18.07
C LEU A 110 -2.14 5.33 19.20
N GLY A 111 -3.31 5.79 19.67
CA GLY A 111 -4.07 5.09 20.72
C GLY A 111 -4.55 3.70 20.29
N ARG A 112 -5.06 3.53 19.06
CA ARG A 112 -5.51 2.23 18.55
C ARG A 112 -4.35 1.26 18.30
N LEU A 113 -3.25 1.76 17.76
CA LEU A 113 -2.03 0.98 17.52
C LEU A 113 -1.27 0.67 18.83
N GLY A 114 -1.50 1.45 19.89
CA GLY A 114 -0.80 1.30 21.16
C GLY A 114 0.70 1.64 21.05
N VAL A 115 1.04 2.64 20.24
CA VAL A 115 2.42 3.07 19.98
C VAL A 115 2.59 4.57 20.29
N ASP A 116 3.80 4.99 20.60
CA ASP A 116 4.11 6.40 20.88
C ASP A 116 4.39 7.21 19.61
N THR A 117 4.79 6.54 18.52
CA THR A 117 5.15 7.16 17.24
C THR A 117 4.69 6.29 16.08
N ILE A 118 4.11 6.88 15.03
CA ILE A 118 3.79 6.26 13.75
C ILE A 118 5.04 6.32 12.86
N ASP A 119 5.46 5.20 12.28
CA ASP A 119 6.67 5.17 11.44
C ASP A 119 6.48 5.91 10.12
N LEU A 120 5.34 5.68 9.43
CA LEU A 120 5.00 6.32 8.15
C LEU A 120 3.53 6.73 8.15
N TYR A 121 3.27 8.02 7.96
CA TYR A 121 1.91 8.58 8.01
C TYR A 121 1.51 9.15 6.65
N TRP A 122 0.44 8.58 6.08
CA TRP A 122 -0.05 8.95 4.76
C TRP A 122 -1.15 10.01 4.82
N ALA A 123 -1.04 11.07 4.04
CA ALA A 123 -2.23 11.78 3.56
C ALA A 123 -2.93 10.87 2.54
N HIS A 124 -4.06 10.24 2.95
CA HIS A 124 -4.68 9.14 2.20
C HIS A 124 -5.27 9.58 0.86
N PHE A 125 -5.89 10.74 0.85
CA PHE A 125 -6.40 11.44 -0.33
C PHE A 125 -6.14 12.92 -0.19
N ASP A 126 -5.96 13.62 -1.33
CA ASP A 126 -5.91 15.08 -1.36
C ASP A 126 -7.25 15.67 -0.85
N ASP A 127 -7.19 16.80 -0.19
CA ASP A 127 -8.33 17.53 0.33
C ASP A 127 -8.38 18.93 -0.30
N ALA A 128 -9.22 19.08 -1.31
CA ALA A 128 -9.38 20.34 -2.02
C ALA A 128 -10.05 21.46 -1.17
N ASP A 129 -10.72 21.09 -0.08
CA ASP A 129 -11.39 22.04 0.83
C ASP A 129 -10.42 22.64 1.85
N THR A 130 -9.24 22.02 2.04
CA THR A 130 -8.19 22.52 2.93
C THR A 130 -7.01 23.07 2.11
N PRO A 131 -6.53 24.30 2.39
CA PRO A 131 -5.31 24.81 1.76
C PRO A 131 -4.14 23.84 1.97
N LEU A 132 -3.41 23.50 0.88
CA LEU A 132 -2.31 22.54 0.95
C LEU A 132 -1.23 22.96 1.95
N GLU A 133 -0.97 24.28 2.08
CA GLU A 133 -0.02 24.82 3.05
C GLU A 133 -0.39 24.46 4.50
N GLU A 134 -1.68 24.50 4.84
CA GLU A 134 -2.18 24.08 6.17
C GLU A 134 -1.93 22.60 6.39
N THR A 135 -2.25 21.75 5.42
CA THR A 135 -2.01 20.31 5.48
C THR A 135 -0.52 19.99 5.65
N VAL A 136 0.34 20.60 4.83
CA VAL A 136 1.80 20.41 4.90
C VAL A 136 2.35 20.83 6.25
N ALA A 137 1.94 21.98 6.76
CA ALA A 137 2.34 22.47 8.07
C ALA A 137 1.89 21.51 9.19
N ALA A 138 0.64 20.98 9.10
CA ALA A 138 0.12 20.03 10.09
C ALA A 138 0.91 18.71 10.13
N PHE A 139 1.23 18.14 8.97
CA PHE A 139 2.07 16.94 8.90
C PHE A 139 3.49 17.22 9.40
N GLY A 140 4.08 18.37 9.04
CA GLY A 140 5.38 18.79 9.56
C GLY A 140 5.39 18.96 11.09
N GLN A 141 4.30 19.48 11.67
CA GLN A 141 4.17 19.62 13.12
C GLN A 141 4.10 18.25 13.82
N LEU A 142 3.43 17.24 13.25
CA LEU A 142 3.43 15.87 13.82
C LEU A 142 4.83 15.28 13.88
N VAL A 143 5.67 15.53 12.87
CA VAL A 143 7.08 15.09 12.86
C VAL A 143 7.89 15.86 13.92
N ALA A 144 7.73 17.18 14.00
CA ALA A 144 8.40 18.00 14.99
C ALA A 144 8.05 17.61 16.44
N ASP A 145 6.81 17.19 16.68
CA ASP A 145 6.31 16.72 17.97
C ASP A 145 6.72 15.26 18.29
N GLY A 146 7.35 14.55 17.34
CA GLY A 146 7.75 13.15 17.49
C GLY A 146 6.60 12.13 17.43
N LEU A 147 5.40 12.54 17.02
CA LEU A 147 4.24 11.64 16.87
C LEU A 147 4.29 10.82 15.58
N VAL A 148 5.03 11.30 14.57
CA VAL A 148 5.24 10.67 13.28
C VAL A 148 6.72 10.74 12.93
N ARG A 149 7.32 9.65 12.43
CA ARG A 149 8.71 9.67 11.95
C ARG A 149 8.81 10.25 10.54
N TYR A 150 7.98 9.73 9.63
CA TYR A 150 8.00 10.13 8.22
C TYR A 150 6.59 10.35 7.69
N THR A 151 6.47 11.35 6.81
CA THR A 151 5.23 11.67 6.10
C THR A 151 5.25 11.12 4.68
N ALA A 152 4.07 10.85 4.12
CA ALA A 152 3.93 10.37 2.76
C ALA A 152 2.54 10.73 2.19
N VAL A 153 2.33 10.59 0.89
CA VAL A 153 1.10 10.98 0.20
C VAL A 153 0.53 9.81 -0.61
N SER A 154 -0.79 9.74 -0.72
CA SER A 154 -1.50 8.75 -1.51
C SER A 154 -2.66 9.41 -2.28
N ASN A 155 -2.90 9.00 -3.52
CA ASN A 155 -3.96 9.57 -4.36
C ASN A 155 -3.84 11.09 -4.62
N TYR A 156 -2.61 11.55 -4.77
CA TYR A 156 -2.29 12.92 -5.20
C TYR A 156 -1.84 12.91 -6.67
N SER A 157 -2.14 13.97 -7.41
CA SER A 157 -1.56 14.19 -8.74
C SER A 157 -0.06 14.53 -8.63
N ALA A 158 0.71 14.31 -9.69
CA ALA A 158 2.12 14.64 -9.73
C ALA A 158 2.40 16.12 -9.42
N ASP A 159 1.54 17.04 -9.90
CA ASP A 159 1.69 18.47 -9.63
C ASP A 159 1.42 18.81 -8.16
N ARG A 160 0.43 18.17 -7.54
CA ARG A 160 0.16 18.37 -6.11
C ARG A 160 1.27 17.82 -5.23
N ILE A 161 1.94 16.73 -5.63
CA ILE A 161 3.11 16.20 -4.93
C ILE A 161 4.27 17.19 -5.01
N ARG A 162 4.54 17.74 -6.20
CA ARG A 162 5.57 18.79 -6.38
C ARG A 162 5.26 20.03 -5.55
N GLU A 163 4.00 20.43 -5.53
CA GLU A 163 3.55 21.57 -4.73
C GLU A 163 3.73 21.32 -3.23
N TRP A 164 3.39 20.11 -2.74
CA TRP A 164 3.64 19.72 -1.34
C TRP A 164 5.13 19.85 -0.98
N VAL A 165 6.02 19.26 -1.79
CA VAL A 165 7.47 19.32 -1.55
C VAL A 165 7.98 20.77 -1.56
N ARG A 166 7.52 21.60 -2.51
CA ARG A 166 7.87 23.01 -2.56
C ARG A 166 7.47 23.74 -1.27
N ILE A 167 6.22 23.56 -0.83
CA ILE A 167 5.70 24.18 0.41
C ILE A 167 6.48 23.68 1.63
N ALA A 168 6.75 22.37 1.74
CA ALA A 168 7.51 21.81 2.85
C ALA A 168 8.91 22.46 2.97
N ARG A 169 9.59 22.65 1.84
CA ARG A 169 10.89 23.34 1.78
C ARG A 169 10.79 24.81 2.17
N GLU A 170 9.77 25.52 1.74
CA GLU A 170 9.54 26.94 2.08
C GLU A 170 9.24 27.11 3.58
N LEU A 171 8.47 26.21 4.16
CA LEU A 171 8.16 26.19 5.59
C LEU A 171 9.30 25.62 6.45
N GLY A 172 10.28 24.93 5.86
CA GLY A 172 11.37 24.27 6.57
C GLY A 172 10.87 23.08 7.42
N VAL A 173 9.83 22.37 6.94
CA VAL A 173 9.25 21.20 7.60
C VAL A 173 9.59 19.90 6.84
N ALA A 174 9.25 18.74 7.41
CA ALA A 174 9.52 17.44 6.83
C ALA A 174 8.85 17.28 5.46
N GLU A 175 9.65 16.88 4.45
CA GLU A 175 9.16 16.48 3.13
C GLU A 175 8.59 15.06 3.19
N PRO A 176 7.64 14.67 2.28
CA PRO A 176 7.22 13.29 2.16
C PRO A 176 8.38 12.41 1.67
N VAL A 177 8.39 11.13 2.07
CA VAL A 177 9.42 10.17 1.65
C VAL A 177 8.90 9.16 0.63
N ALA A 178 7.59 9.05 0.49
CA ALA A 178 6.97 8.06 -0.40
C ALA A 178 5.64 8.53 -0.98
N ILE A 179 5.25 7.88 -2.08
CA ILE A 179 3.95 8.01 -2.74
C ILE A 179 3.29 6.62 -2.75
N GLN A 180 2.01 6.55 -2.41
CA GLN A 180 1.22 5.32 -2.50
C GLN A 180 0.21 5.43 -3.66
N PRO A 181 0.56 5.02 -4.90
CA PRO A 181 -0.32 5.09 -6.06
C PRO A 181 -1.05 3.78 -6.31
N HIS A 182 -2.15 3.82 -7.11
CA HIS A 182 -2.71 2.65 -7.75
C HIS A 182 -1.81 2.22 -8.91
N TYR A 183 -1.09 1.10 -8.76
CA TYR A 183 -0.17 0.64 -9.80
C TYR A 183 -0.04 -0.88 -9.81
N ASN A 184 -0.23 -1.48 -10.98
CA ASN A 184 -0.09 -2.90 -11.26
C ASN A 184 -0.09 -3.15 -12.79
N LEU A 185 0.08 -4.40 -13.23
CA LEU A 185 0.13 -4.79 -14.65
C LEU A 185 -1.11 -4.45 -15.48
N VAL A 186 -2.27 -4.23 -14.87
CA VAL A 186 -3.51 -3.86 -15.56
C VAL A 186 -3.95 -2.42 -15.23
N HIS A 187 -3.08 -1.64 -14.59
CA HIS A 187 -3.27 -0.22 -14.28
C HIS A 187 -1.89 0.47 -14.25
N ARG A 188 -1.44 0.96 -15.40
CA ARG A 188 -0.09 1.50 -15.60
C ARG A 188 -0.06 3.02 -15.81
N GLU A 189 -1.18 3.71 -15.66
CA GLU A 189 -1.31 5.17 -15.80
C GLU A 189 -0.28 5.93 -14.94
N THR A 190 0.03 5.40 -13.77
CA THR A 190 1.07 5.90 -12.85
C THR A 190 2.43 6.14 -13.52
N GLU A 191 2.75 5.42 -14.59
CA GLU A 191 4.02 5.55 -15.30
C GLU A 191 4.14 6.84 -16.10
N SER A 192 3.02 7.49 -16.43
CA SER A 192 3.00 8.71 -17.25
C SER A 192 3.41 9.97 -16.48
N ASP A 193 3.14 10.05 -15.17
CA ASP A 193 3.31 11.27 -14.39
C ASP A 193 3.87 11.04 -12.97
N ILE A 194 3.33 10.05 -12.23
CA ILE A 194 3.72 9.81 -10.83
C ILE A 194 5.13 9.21 -10.74
N VAL A 195 5.47 8.24 -11.60
CA VAL A 195 6.83 7.65 -11.63
C VAL A 195 7.89 8.71 -11.94
N PRO A 196 7.74 9.55 -12.99
CA PRO A 196 8.65 10.68 -13.22
C PRO A 196 8.75 11.65 -12.04
N ALA A 197 7.63 12.01 -11.40
CA ALA A 197 7.65 12.88 -10.23
C ALA A 197 8.38 12.24 -9.04
N ALA A 198 8.17 10.94 -8.80
CA ALA A 198 8.89 10.21 -7.75
C ALA A 198 10.41 10.21 -7.99
N GLN A 199 10.84 9.98 -9.23
CA GLN A 199 12.27 10.03 -9.63
C GLN A 199 12.86 11.43 -9.44
N GLU A 200 12.15 12.48 -9.88
CA GLU A 200 12.54 13.87 -9.75
C GLU A 200 12.75 14.28 -8.28
N LEU A 201 11.86 13.82 -7.41
CA LEU A 201 11.81 14.24 -6.01
C LEU A 201 12.53 13.28 -5.05
N GLY A 202 13.06 12.16 -5.54
CA GLY A 202 13.71 11.14 -4.72
C GLY A 202 12.76 10.38 -3.79
N LEU A 203 11.48 10.22 -4.19
CA LEU A 203 10.45 9.53 -3.42
C LEU A 203 10.35 8.06 -3.83
N SER A 204 10.03 7.18 -2.89
CA SER A 204 9.72 5.79 -3.20
C SER A 204 8.24 5.60 -3.53
N LEU A 205 7.95 4.62 -4.39
CA LEU A 205 6.58 4.15 -4.61
C LEU A 205 6.28 2.95 -3.71
N VAL A 206 5.10 2.98 -3.08
CA VAL A 206 4.53 1.89 -2.29
C VAL A 206 3.13 1.57 -2.86
N PRO A 207 3.04 0.90 -4.03
CA PRO A 207 1.80 0.75 -4.78
C PRO A 207 0.73 -0.05 -4.04
N TYR A 208 -0.51 0.47 -4.01
CA TYR A 208 -1.68 -0.30 -3.57
C TYR A 208 -2.36 -1.00 -4.75
N PHE A 209 -3.24 -1.97 -4.46
CA PHE A 209 -3.84 -2.88 -5.44
C PHE A 209 -2.81 -3.59 -6.33
N ALA A 210 -1.64 -3.91 -5.79
CA ALA A 210 -0.57 -4.61 -6.49
C ALA A 210 -1.03 -5.88 -7.22
N LEU A 211 -2.05 -6.57 -6.69
CA LEU A 211 -2.69 -7.74 -7.30
C LEU A 211 -4.04 -7.45 -7.98
N ALA A 212 -4.31 -6.18 -8.38
CA ALA A 212 -5.53 -5.77 -9.07
C ALA A 212 -6.79 -6.33 -8.41
N LYS A 213 -6.98 -6.06 -7.11
CA LYS A 213 -8.11 -6.57 -6.30
C LYS A 213 -8.22 -8.10 -6.26
N GLY A 214 -7.14 -8.81 -6.61
CA GLY A 214 -7.04 -10.26 -6.67
C GLY A 214 -7.17 -10.84 -8.09
N PHE A 215 -7.29 -10.04 -9.15
CA PHE A 215 -7.28 -10.52 -10.53
C PHE A 215 -5.93 -11.15 -10.89
N LEU A 216 -4.83 -10.51 -10.54
CA LEU A 216 -3.47 -10.98 -10.82
C LEU A 216 -3.02 -12.17 -9.94
N THR A 217 -3.95 -12.85 -9.28
CA THR A 217 -3.73 -14.18 -8.71
C THR A 217 -4.10 -15.32 -9.67
N GLY A 218 -4.69 -14.99 -10.83
CA GLY A 218 -5.10 -15.96 -11.84
C GLY A 218 -6.40 -16.72 -11.55
N LYS A 219 -7.08 -16.46 -10.41
CA LYS A 219 -8.32 -17.16 -10.05
C LYS A 219 -9.57 -16.70 -10.79
N TYR A 220 -9.53 -15.54 -11.43
CA TYR A 220 -10.65 -15.00 -12.20
C TYR A 220 -10.31 -15.03 -13.70
N ARG A 221 -10.77 -16.08 -14.39
CA ARG A 221 -10.53 -16.31 -15.82
C ARG A 221 -11.71 -15.90 -16.71
N SER A 222 -12.77 -15.32 -16.11
CA SER A 222 -13.94 -14.80 -16.83
C SER A 222 -14.59 -13.67 -16.04
N THR A 223 -15.48 -12.93 -16.71
CA THR A 223 -16.32 -11.91 -16.05
C THR A 223 -17.47 -12.51 -15.24
N ASP A 224 -17.79 -13.79 -15.45
CA ASP A 224 -18.77 -14.49 -14.62
C ASP A 224 -18.12 -14.95 -13.31
N VAL A 225 -18.54 -14.29 -12.25
CA VAL A 225 -18.09 -14.54 -10.87
C VAL A 225 -19.24 -15.00 -9.97
N ALA A 226 -20.33 -15.50 -10.55
CA ALA A 226 -21.46 -16.02 -9.81
C ALA A 226 -21.00 -17.10 -8.82
N GLY A 227 -21.33 -16.92 -7.52
CA GLY A 227 -20.91 -17.82 -6.44
C GLY A 227 -19.47 -17.65 -5.95
N ALA A 228 -18.73 -16.64 -6.40
CA ALA A 228 -17.41 -16.36 -5.85
C ALA A 228 -17.48 -15.93 -4.38
N ALA A 229 -16.66 -16.58 -3.54
CA ALA A 229 -16.66 -16.34 -2.10
C ALA A 229 -16.07 -14.97 -1.67
N SER A 230 -15.37 -14.28 -2.56
CA SER A 230 -14.72 -13.01 -2.23
C SER A 230 -15.64 -11.82 -2.52
N PRO A 231 -15.83 -10.87 -1.58
CA PRO A 231 -16.58 -9.64 -1.82
C PRO A 231 -15.93 -8.74 -2.90
N ARG A 232 -14.67 -9.00 -3.26
CA ARG A 232 -13.92 -8.26 -4.31
C ARG A 232 -14.06 -8.91 -5.70
N ALA A 233 -14.71 -10.07 -5.81
CA ALA A 233 -14.76 -10.83 -7.06
C ALA A 233 -15.29 -10.01 -8.25
N GLY A 234 -16.39 -9.29 -8.08
CA GLY A 234 -16.97 -8.43 -9.13
C GLY A 234 -15.98 -7.36 -9.61
N ALA A 235 -15.30 -6.68 -8.69
CA ALA A 235 -14.32 -5.66 -9.05
C ALA A 235 -13.03 -6.23 -9.67
N ALA A 236 -12.62 -7.45 -9.29
CA ALA A 236 -11.49 -8.14 -9.90
C ALA A 236 -11.84 -8.63 -11.33
N ALA A 237 -13.04 -9.14 -11.53
CA ALA A 237 -13.50 -9.66 -12.82
C ALA A 237 -13.59 -8.59 -13.91
N THR A 238 -13.68 -7.30 -13.59
CA THR A 238 -13.63 -6.22 -14.58
C THR A 238 -12.33 -6.20 -15.38
N TYR A 239 -11.25 -6.75 -14.84
CA TYR A 239 -9.96 -6.90 -15.52
C TYR A 239 -9.86 -8.14 -16.40
N ALA A 240 -10.87 -9.05 -16.42
CA ALA A 240 -10.87 -10.26 -17.24
C ALA A 240 -11.20 -9.95 -18.72
N THR A 241 -10.51 -8.97 -19.27
CA THR A 241 -10.50 -8.61 -20.70
C THR A 241 -9.60 -9.57 -21.46
N PRO A 242 -9.69 -9.63 -22.82
CA PRO A 242 -8.77 -10.43 -23.62
C PRO A 242 -7.29 -10.14 -23.30
N GLN A 243 -6.91 -8.86 -23.16
CA GLN A 243 -5.55 -8.47 -22.76
C GLN A 243 -5.24 -8.89 -21.32
N GLY A 244 -6.15 -8.66 -20.38
CA GLY A 244 -5.96 -9.08 -19.00
C GLY A 244 -5.72 -10.59 -18.88
N LEU A 245 -6.43 -11.41 -19.62
CA LEU A 245 -6.23 -12.87 -19.65
C LEU A 245 -4.88 -13.25 -20.27
N GLN A 246 -4.42 -12.58 -21.31
CA GLN A 246 -3.08 -12.78 -21.86
C GLN A 246 -1.98 -12.43 -20.86
N ILE A 247 -2.15 -11.36 -20.07
CA ILE A 247 -1.23 -11.02 -18.96
C ILE A 247 -1.17 -12.17 -17.97
N ILE A 248 -2.31 -12.74 -17.58
CA ILE A 248 -2.35 -13.90 -16.67
C ILE A 248 -1.60 -15.10 -17.26
N ASP A 249 -1.76 -15.38 -18.56
CA ASP A 249 -1.08 -16.51 -19.21
C ASP A 249 0.45 -16.32 -19.24
N VAL A 250 0.94 -15.08 -19.48
CA VAL A 250 2.38 -14.77 -19.38
C VAL A 250 2.89 -14.88 -17.95
N LEU A 251 2.15 -14.35 -16.96
CA LEU A 251 2.50 -14.50 -15.54
C LEU A 251 2.59 -15.95 -15.11
N GLU A 252 1.66 -16.80 -15.57
CA GLU A 252 1.65 -18.24 -15.28
C GLU A 252 2.86 -18.94 -15.89
N ARG A 253 3.21 -18.64 -17.15
CA ARG A 253 4.39 -19.19 -17.81
C ARG A 253 5.69 -18.85 -17.06
N ILE A 254 5.84 -17.59 -16.67
CA ILE A 254 7.02 -17.12 -15.93
C ILE A 254 7.03 -17.75 -14.51
N GLY A 255 5.90 -17.74 -13.82
CA GLY A 255 5.77 -18.32 -12.49
C GLY A 255 6.14 -19.80 -12.47
N GLN A 256 5.75 -20.58 -13.50
CA GLN A 256 6.14 -21.99 -13.65
C GLN A 256 7.65 -22.16 -13.80
N ALA A 257 8.34 -21.26 -14.51
CA ALA A 257 9.80 -21.32 -14.67
C ALA A 257 10.54 -21.04 -13.36
N HIS A 258 9.97 -20.23 -12.48
CA HIS A 258 10.50 -19.88 -11.17
C HIS A 258 9.92 -20.73 -10.01
N GLU A 259 9.03 -21.68 -10.30
CA GLU A 259 8.33 -22.51 -9.31
C GLU A 259 7.53 -21.70 -8.28
N VAL A 260 6.94 -20.57 -8.71
CA VAL A 260 6.12 -19.69 -7.88
C VAL A 260 4.74 -19.42 -8.46
N SER A 261 3.86 -18.82 -7.68
CA SER A 261 2.50 -18.48 -8.10
C SER A 261 2.45 -17.29 -9.06
N ILE A 262 1.31 -17.16 -9.78
CA ILE A 262 0.99 -15.99 -10.62
C ILE A 262 1.05 -14.70 -9.76
N ALA A 263 0.55 -14.75 -8.52
CA ALA A 263 0.58 -13.61 -7.62
C ALA A 263 2.01 -13.19 -7.27
N ALA A 264 2.89 -14.14 -6.97
CA ALA A 264 4.30 -13.89 -6.69
C ALA A 264 5.00 -13.22 -7.90
N THR A 265 4.75 -13.73 -9.11
CA THR A 265 5.31 -13.17 -10.35
C THR A 265 4.83 -11.73 -10.59
N ALA A 266 3.54 -11.43 -10.36
CA ALA A 266 3.01 -10.08 -10.49
C ALA A 266 3.62 -9.09 -9.49
N LEU A 267 3.86 -9.51 -8.26
CA LEU A 267 4.54 -8.70 -7.24
C LEU A 267 6.01 -8.47 -7.57
N ALA A 268 6.70 -9.51 -8.06
CA ALA A 268 8.10 -9.39 -8.50
C ALA A 268 8.26 -8.41 -9.67
N TRP A 269 7.30 -8.39 -10.62
CA TRP A 269 7.31 -7.40 -11.70
C TRP A 269 7.22 -5.96 -11.16
N LEU A 270 6.32 -5.69 -10.18
CA LEU A 270 6.24 -4.37 -9.55
C LEU A 270 7.55 -3.99 -8.86
N ARG A 271 8.18 -4.92 -8.15
CA ARG A 271 9.48 -4.69 -7.49
C ARG A 271 10.60 -4.38 -8.48
N ALA A 272 10.51 -4.90 -9.70
CA ALA A 272 11.48 -4.61 -10.75
C ALA A 272 11.34 -3.19 -11.34
N LYS A 273 10.26 -2.47 -11.00
CA LYS A 273 10.04 -1.11 -11.53
C LYS A 273 10.86 -0.06 -10.77
N PRO A 274 11.40 0.94 -11.49
CA PRO A 274 12.12 2.04 -10.85
C PRO A 274 11.29 2.69 -9.75
N THR A 275 11.93 3.08 -8.65
CA THR A 275 11.32 3.75 -7.49
C THR A 275 10.37 2.90 -6.64
N VAL A 276 9.91 1.74 -7.07
CA VAL A 276 9.06 0.86 -6.25
C VAL A 276 9.89 0.23 -5.13
N ALA A 277 9.58 0.62 -3.89
CA ALA A 277 10.26 0.07 -2.72
C ALA A 277 9.54 -1.17 -2.18
N ALA A 278 8.22 -1.11 -2.05
CA ALA A 278 7.42 -2.20 -1.47
C ALA A 278 5.98 -2.15 -2.01
N PRO A 279 5.56 -3.04 -2.92
CA PRO A 279 4.16 -3.16 -3.28
C PRO A 279 3.34 -3.64 -2.07
N ILE A 280 2.07 -3.17 -1.97
CA ILE A 280 1.15 -3.56 -0.90
C ILE A 280 0.28 -4.70 -1.38
N ALA A 281 0.32 -5.82 -0.68
CA ALA A 281 -0.60 -6.93 -0.90
C ALA A 281 -1.16 -7.45 0.43
N SER A 282 -2.42 -7.91 0.40
CA SER A 282 -3.12 -8.37 1.59
C SER A 282 -3.38 -9.88 1.51
N ALA A 283 -3.34 -10.54 2.65
CA ALA A 283 -3.75 -11.93 2.82
C ALA A 283 -4.94 -12.00 3.80
N SER A 284 -6.02 -12.65 3.40
CA SER A 284 -7.17 -12.94 4.26
C SER A 284 -7.12 -14.34 4.86
N LYS A 285 -6.07 -15.12 4.53
CA LYS A 285 -5.79 -16.47 5.01
C LYS A 285 -4.28 -16.67 5.07
N VAL A 286 -3.83 -17.48 6.02
CA VAL A 286 -2.39 -17.78 6.24
C VAL A 286 -1.72 -18.38 5.00
N GLU A 287 -2.42 -19.26 4.29
CA GLU A 287 -1.89 -19.95 3.11
C GLU A 287 -1.50 -18.99 1.97
N GLN A 288 -2.08 -17.78 1.94
CA GLN A 288 -1.75 -16.76 0.94
C GLN A 288 -0.44 -16.03 1.24
N VAL A 289 0.06 -16.11 2.47
CA VAL A 289 1.27 -15.37 2.89
C VAL A 289 2.51 -15.88 2.15
N ALA A 290 2.59 -17.18 1.88
CA ALA A 290 3.70 -17.78 1.14
C ALA A 290 3.86 -17.13 -0.24
N ASP A 291 2.78 -16.99 -1.01
CA ASP A 291 2.79 -16.33 -2.33
C ASP A 291 3.31 -14.89 -2.26
N LEU A 292 2.93 -14.16 -1.19
CA LEU A 292 3.40 -12.77 -1.00
C LEU A 292 4.90 -12.72 -0.72
N LEU A 293 5.39 -13.62 0.15
CA LEU A 293 6.81 -13.72 0.50
C LEU A 293 7.65 -14.13 -0.70
N ASP A 294 7.17 -15.06 -1.53
CA ASP A 294 7.85 -15.49 -2.75
C ASP A 294 7.97 -14.33 -3.73
N GLY A 295 6.89 -13.54 -3.92
CA GLY A 295 6.91 -12.32 -4.74
C GLY A 295 7.90 -11.25 -4.26
N ALA A 296 8.21 -11.23 -2.97
CA ALA A 296 9.21 -10.35 -2.39
C ALA A 296 10.66 -10.85 -2.56
N ARG A 297 10.86 -12.12 -2.91
CA ARG A 297 12.17 -12.79 -2.93
C ARG A 297 12.69 -13.11 -4.33
N ILE A 298 11.78 -13.47 -5.26
CA ILE A 298 12.21 -13.80 -6.62
C ILE A 298 12.59 -12.55 -7.39
N ASP A 299 13.61 -12.65 -8.23
CA ASP A 299 14.00 -11.62 -9.17
C ASP A 299 13.73 -12.11 -10.59
N LEU A 300 12.93 -11.37 -11.35
CA LEU A 300 12.68 -11.63 -12.75
C LEU A 300 13.88 -11.19 -13.59
N THR A 301 14.15 -11.92 -14.66
CA THR A 301 15.14 -11.52 -15.66
C THR A 301 14.67 -10.27 -16.41
N ALA A 302 15.60 -9.54 -17.03
CA ALA A 302 15.26 -8.37 -17.86
C ALA A 302 14.33 -8.73 -19.04
N GLU A 303 14.44 -9.95 -19.59
CA GLU A 303 13.59 -10.46 -20.67
C GLU A 303 12.15 -10.71 -20.16
N GLU A 304 12.00 -11.34 -19.00
CA GLU A 304 10.69 -11.58 -18.38
C GLU A 304 9.97 -10.28 -18.02
N VAL A 305 10.70 -9.29 -17.48
CA VAL A 305 10.16 -7.96 -17.23
C VAL A 305 9.71 -7.30 -18.54
N ALA A 306 10.52 -7.39 -19.61
CA ALA A 306 10.19 -6.84 -20.93
C ALA A 306 8.97 -7.53 -21.56
N ASP A 307 8.86 -8.85 -21.43
CA ASP A 307 7.67 -9.62 -21.90
C ASP A 307 6.39 -9.11 -21.19
N LEU A 308 6.45 -8.93 -19.86
CA LEU A 308 5.33 -8.42 -19.09
C LEU A 308 5.02 -6.96 -19.43
N ASP A 309 6.03 -6.14 -19.65
CA ASP A 309 5.86 -4.75 -20.07
C ASP A 309 5.16 -4.65 -21.43
N ALA A 310 5.57 -5.48 -22.41
CA ALA A 310 5.01 -5.50 -23.74
C ALA A 310 3.54 -5.97 -23.76
N ILE A 311 3.20 -7.05 -23.04
CA ILE A 311 1.83 -7.57 -23.02
C ILE A 311 0.87 -6.68 -22.22
N SER A 312 1.38 -5.92 -21.26
CA SER A 312 0.62 -4.99 -20.43
C SER A 312 0.75 -3.53 -20.88
N GLU A 313 1.21 -3.29 -22.11
CA GLU A 313 1.39 -1.94 -22.65
C GLU A 313 0.07 -1.16 -22.52
N TRP A 314 0.18 -0.02 -21.86
CA TRP A 314 -0.92 0.92 -21.69
C TRP A 314 -0.68 2.14 -22.59
N THR A 315 -1.69 2.46 -23.39
CA THR A 315 -1.69 3.67 -24.20
C THR A 315 -2.69 4.64 -23.59
N PRO A 316 -2.32 5.90 -23.31
CA PRO A 316 -3.30 6.90 -22.91
C PRO A 316 -4.42 6.92 -23.96
N ALA A 317 -5.68 6.81 -23.50
CA ALA A 317 -6.80 7.08 -24.38
C ALA A 317 -6.63 8.52 -24.90
N ASP A 318 -6.74 8.70 -26.20
CA ASP A 318 -6.76 10.04 -26.80
C ASP A 318 -7.80 10.89 -26.05
N GLN A 319 -7.33 11.99 -25.40
CA GLN A 319 -8.16 12.94 -24.66
C GLN A 319 -9.04 13.73 -25.59
#